data_667534c4156a8bdd8cf1e3393b0de84a
#
_entry.id   667534c4156a8bdd8cf1e3393b0de84a
#
_cell.length_a   1.000
_cell.length_b   1.000
_cell.length_c   1.000
_cell.angle_alpha   90.00
_cell.angle_beta   90.00
_cell.angle_gamma   90.00
#
_symmetry.space_group_name_H-M   'P 1'
#
loop_
_entity.id
_entity.type
_entity.pdbx_description
1 polymer ?
#
loop_
_entity_poly.entity_id
_entity_poly.type
_entity_poly.pdbx_seq_one_letter_code
_entity_poly.pdbx_strand_id
1 'polypeptide(L)'
;MENKDIMISVRGLKKSFGKNIVLDGIDFDIERGEVIAIIGPSGCGKSTFLRCINLLEIPDKGEIVLDGLNILDKNVDINKQRQKMMMVFQNFNLFPNMTILENLTIAPIKLKNKTKEEATAKAMELLTRVGLTDKKDEYPNKLSGGQKQRVAICRALAMEPEAILFDEPTSALDPEMVGEVLDVMKDLAGSGITMICVTHEMGFAREVADRVVFFDQGVIAECGTPDEIFTAPKNPRLQEFLSKVL
;
A
#
# COMPACT_ATOMS: atom_id res chain seq x y z
N MET A 1 -27.32 10.04 -8.28
CA MET A 1 -25.88 9.72 -8.41
C MET A 1 -25.32 9.93 -7.01
N GLU A 2 -24.91 8.88 -6.34
CA GLU A 2 -24.19 9.01 -5.07
C GLU A 2 -22.95 9.85 -5.32
N ASN A 3 -22.76 10.85 -4.48
CA ASN A 3 -21.59 11.73 -4.56
C ASN A 3 -20.40 10.92 -4.02
N LYS A 4 -19.65 10.26 -4.92
CA LYS A 4 -18.50 9.45 -4.55
C LYS A 4 -17.43 10.34 -3.92
N ASP A 5 -16.98 10.00 -2.71
CA ASP A 5 -15.88 10.70 -2.04
C ASP A 5 -14.53 10.19 -2.60
N ILE A 6 -14.13 10.76 -3.73
CA ILE A 6 -12.87 10.39 -4.40
C ILE A 6 -11.70 10.98 -3.60
N MET A 7 -10.94 10.11 -2.96
CA MET A 7 -9.72 10.49 -2.25
C MET A 7 -8.53 10.68 -3.20
N ILE A 8 -8.33 9.73 -4.14
CA ILE A 8 -7.22 9.79 -5.09
C ILE A 8 -7.79 9.67 -6.51
N SER A 9 -7.43 10.62 -7.37
CA SER A 9 -7.78 10.60 -8.79
C SER A 9 -6.52 10.64 -9.64
N VAL A 10 -6.37 9.69 -10.55
CA VAL A 10 -5.24 9.56 -11.48
C VAL A 10 -5.78 9.74 -12.90
N ARG A 11 -5.13 10.58 -13.70
CA ARG A 11 -5.53 10.84 -15.09
C ARG A 11 -4.34 10.83 -16.03
N GLY A 12 -4.44 10.02 -17.08
CA GLY A 12 -3.46 9.93 -18.16
C GLY A 12 -2.04 9.60 -17.71
N LEU A 13 -1.89 8.85 -16.61
CA LEU A 13 -0.60 8.62 -15.98
C LEU A 13 0.32 7.80 -16.89
N LYS A 14 1.50 8.36 -17.21
CA LYS A 14 2.53 7.67 -17.98
C LYS A 14 3.87 7.68 -17.26
N LYS A 15 4.58 6.54 -17.34
CA LYS A 15 5.93 6.39 -16.80
C LYS A 15 6.78 5.51 -17.71
N SER A 16 7.99 5.97 -18.00
CA SER A 16 8.98 5.21 -18.76
C SER A 16 10.32 5.18 -18.02
N PHE A 17 11.09 4.13 -18.24
CA PHE A 17 12.48 4.03 -17.82
C PHE A 17 13.34 3.86 -19.08
N GLY A 18 14.02 4.93 -19.48
CA GLY A 18 14.72 4.99 -20.76
C GLY A 18 13.73 4.84 -21.92
N LYS A 19 13.87 3.77 -22.71
CA LYS A 19 12.98 3.48 -23.86
C LYS A 19 11.80 2.56 -23.49
N ASN A 20 11.78 2.02 -22.29
CA ASN A 20 10.76 1.07 -21.84
C ASN A 20 9.59 1.82 -21.21
N ILE A 21 8.41 1.78 -21.85
CA ILE A 21 7.16 2.30 -21.30
C ILE A 21 6.64 1.29 -20.28
N VAL A 22 6.45 1.73 -19.03
CA VAL A 22 5.99 0.88 -17.91
C VAL A 22 4.55 1.20 -17.53
N LEU A 23 4.13 2.46 -17.64
CA LEU A 23 2.72 2.88 -17.49
C LEU A 23 2.33 3.70 -18.72
N ASP A 24 1.19 3.36 -19.33
CA ASP A 24 0.75 3.99 -20.58
C ASP A 24 -0.69 4.52 -20.50
N GLY A 25 -0.86 5.67 -19.85
CA GLY A 25 -2.12 6.39 -19.83
C GLY A 25 -3.15 5.81 -18.87
N ILE A 26 -2.76 5.58 -17.61
CA ILE A 26 -3.66 5.08 -16.56
C ILE A 26 -4.62 6.17 -16.11
N ASP A 27 -5.93 5.86 -16.16
CA ASP A 27 -7.01 6.62 -15.53
C ASP A 27 -7.62 5.76 -14.42
N PHE A 28 -7.65 6.27 -13.18
CA PHE A 28 -8.17 5.51 -12.05
C PHE A 28 -8.60 6.42 -10.90
N ASP A 29 -9.77 6.12 -10.31
CA ASP A 29 -10.28 6.79 -9.13
C ASP A 29 -10.34 5.83 -7.95
N ILE A 30 -10.00 6.31 -6.76
CA ILE A 30 -10.00 5.57 -5.50
C ILE A 30 -10.87 6.34 -4.52
N GLU A 31 -11.91 5.69 -4.01
CA GLU A 31 -12.82 6.26 -3.03
C GLU A 31 -12.20 6.20 -1.62
N ARG A 32 -12.59 7.13 -0.76
CA ARG A 32 -12.15 7.13 0.64
C ARG A 32 -12.68 5.89 1.36
N GLY A 33 -11.79 5.23 2.12
CA GLY A 33 -12.11 3.99 2.83
C GLY A 33 -12.16 2.74 1.95
N GLU A 34 -11.91 2.86 0.64
CA GLU A 34 -11.93 1.73 -0.29
C GLU A 34 -10.67 0.87 -0.16
N VAL A 35 -10.85 -0.45 -0.23
CA VAL A 35 -9.77 -1.43 -0.29
C VAL A 35 -9.61 -1.94 -1.72
N ILE A 36 -8.48 -1.62 -2.34
CA ILE A 36 -8.15 -2.01 -3.72
C ILE A 36 -7.03 -3.04 -3.72
N ALA A 37 -7.25 -4.18 -4.37
CA ALA A 37 -6.21 -5.14 -4.67
C ALA A 37 -5.75 -5.00 -6.12
N ILE A 38 -4.45 -4.83 -6.34
CA ILE A 38 -3.82 -4.76 -7.66
C ILE A 38 -3.10 -6.08 -7.92
N ILE A 39 -3.55 -6.81 -8.93
CA ILE A 39 -2.99 -8.10 -9.36
C ILE A 39 -2.46 -8.03 -10.79
N GLY A 40 -1.66 -9.01 -11.20
CA GLY A 40 -1.13 -9.09 -12.57
C GLY A 40 0.28 -9.67 -12.61
N PRO A 41 0.81 -9.97 -13.81
CA PRO A 41 2.14 -10.55 -14.00
C PRO A 41 3.26 -9.70 -13.39
N SER A 42 4.39 -10.34 -13.07
CA SER A 42 5.58 -9.61 -12.64
C SER A 42 6.07 -8.68 -13.76
N GLY A 43 6.50 -7.47 -13.38
CA GLY A 43 7.01 -6.47 -14.33
C GLY A 43 5.96 -5.71 -15.14
N CYS A 44 4.65 -5.92 -14.95
CA CYS A 44 3.59 -5.23 -15.70
C CYS A 44 3.32 -3.78 -15.24
N GLY A 45 4.03 -3.27 -14.21
CA GLY A 45 3.93 -1.87 -13.78
C GLY A 45 3.23 -1.61 -12.44
N LYS A 46 2.71 -2.63 -11.73
CA LYS A 46 1.95 -2.49 -10.46
C LYS A 46 2.69 -1.64 -9.41
N SER A 47 3.90 -2.04 -9.04
CA SER A 47 4.72 -1.31 -8.05
C SER A 47 5.11 0.09 -8.54
N THR A 48 5.32 0.25 -9.85
CA THR A 48 5.60 1.57 -10.45
C THR A 48 4.39 2.48 -10.33
N PHE A 49 3.18 1.97 -10.59
CA PHE A 49 1.93 2.71 -10.41
C PHE A 49 1.76 3.14 -8.94
N LEU A 50 1.93 2.22 -8.01
CA LEU A 50 1.83 2.51 -6.58
C LEU A 50 2.84 3.59 -6.13
N ARG A 51 4.09 3.50 -6.61
CA ARG A 51 5.14 4.48 -6.33
C ARG A 51 4.91 5.83 -7.01
N CYS A 52 4.23 5.87 -8.15
CA CYS A 52 3.82 7.13 -8.78
C CYS A 52 2.74 7.83 -7.96
N ILE A 53 1.75 7.10 -7.42
CA ILE A 53 0.71 7.68 -6.55
C ILE A 53 1.32 8.41 -5.35
N ASN A 54 2.41 7.87 -4.77
CA ASN A 54 3.12 8.49 -3.63
C ASN A 54 4.31 9.38 -4.07
N LEU A 55 4.48 9.63 -5.38
CA LEU A 55 5.60 10.36 -5.98
C LEU A 55 6.99 9.90 -5.53
N LEU A 56 7.15 8.63 -5.12
CA LEU A 56 8.46 7.99 -5.02
C LEU A 56 9.08 7.78 -6.39
N GLU A 57 8.22 7.57 -7.41
CA GLU A 57 8.54 7.67 -8.82
C GLU A 57 7.76 8.83 -9.42
N ILE A 58 8.47 9.77 -10.02
CA ILE A 58 7.82 10.91 -10.68
C ILE A 58 7.32 10.46 -12.07
N PRO A 59 6.02 10.58 -12.37
CA PRO A 59 5.49 10.22 -13.68
C PRO A 59 6.01 11.17 -14.75
N ASP A 60 6.07 10.70 -16.01
CA ASP A 60 6.48 11.51 -17.15
C ASP A 60 5.34 12.40 -17.64
N LYS A 61 4.08 11.93 -17.49
CA LYS A 61 2.85 12.66 -17.87
C LYS A 61 1.69 12.23 -16.97
N GLY A 62 0.64 13.03 -17.02
CA GLY A 62 -0.62 12.80 -16.32
C GLY A 62 -0.77 13.68 -15.09
N GLU A 63 -1.83 13.42 -14.33
CA GLU A 63 -2.18 14.14 -13.10
C GLU A 63 -2.48 13.15 -12.00
N ILE A 64 -2.12 13.52 -10.77
CA ILE A 64 -2.47 12.78 -9.55
C ILE A 64 -3.06 13.79 -8.57
N VAL A 65 -4.34 13.65 -8.28
CA VAL A 65 -5.06 14.52 -7.35
C VAL A 65 -5.33 13.74 -6.07
N LEU A 66 -4.88 14.27 -4.94
CA LEU A 66 -5.14 13.76 -3.59
C LEU A 66 -5.97 14.79 -2.83
N ASP A 67 -7.16 14.42 -2.37
CA ASP A 67 -8.09 15.32 -1.69
C ASP A 67 -8.33 16.65 -2.45
N GLY A 68 -8.52 16.58 -3.76
CA GLY A 68 -8.73 17.75 -4.61
C GLY A 68 -7.49 18.57 -4.93
N LEU A 69 -6.29 18.16 -4.45
CA LEU A 69 -5.01 18.84 -4.70
C LEU A 69 -4.16 18.03 -5.68
N ASN A 70 -3.78 18.62 -6.83
CA ASN A 70 -2.82 17.99 -7.74
C ASN A 70 -1.42 17.96 -7.09
N ILE A 71 -0.96 16.77 -6.70
CA ILE A 71 0.31 16.61 -5.98
C ILE A 71 1.56 16.75 -6.86
N LEU A 72 1.38 16.87 -8.19
CA LEU A 72 2.47 17.16 -9.15
C LEU A 72 2.75 18.65 -9.29
N ASP A 73 1.92 19.51 -8.73
CA ASP A 73 2.12 20.96 -8.81
C ASP A 73 3.36 21.38 -8.03
N LYS A 74 4.17 22.25 -8.65
CA LYS A 74 5.48 22.69 -8.11
C LYS A 74 5.40 23.36 -6.73
N ASN A 75 4.24 23.93 -6.38
CA ASN A 75 4.03 24.62 -5.11
C ASN A 75 3.51 23.71 -4.00
N VAL A 76 3.28 22.43 -4.28
CA VAL A 76 2.80 21.46 -3.31
C VAL A 76 3.95 20.88 -2.51
N ASP A 77 3.85 20.94 -1.19
CA ASP A 77 4.77 20.25 -0.29
C ASP A 77 4.43 18.73 -0.27
N ILE A 78 5.13 17.99 -1.11
CA ILE A 78 4.93 16.54 -1.26
C ILE A 78 5.18 15.79 0.06
N ASN A 79 6.04 16.29 0.94
CA ASN A 79 6.30 15.61 2.21
C ASN A 79 5.09 15.70 3.15
N LYS A 80 4.31 16.78 3.08
CA LYS A 80 3.02 16.87 3.78
C LYS A 80 2.00 15.91 3.20
N GLN A 81 1.94 15.76 1.86
CA GLN A 81 1.01 14.82 1.23
C GLN A 81 1.37 13.36 1.55
N ARG A 82 2.66 13.02 1.57
CA ARG A 82 3.13 11.69 1.96
C ARG A 82 2.78 11.31 3.40
N GLN A 83 2.58 12.28 4.30
CA GLN A 83 2.11 12.00 5.66
C GLN A 83 0.67 11.52 5.72
N LYS A 84 -0.15 11.85 4.71
CA LYS A 84 -1.52 11.35 4.58
C LYS A 84 -1.57 9.94 3.99
N MET A 85 -0.56 9.58 3.18
CA MET A 85 -0.53 8.35 2.39
C MET A 85 0.79 7.62 2.64
N MET A 86 0.77 6.70 3.60
CA MET A 86 1.96 5.95 3.99
C MET A 86 2.17 4.74 3.09
N MET A 87 3.42 4.28 2.98
CA MET A 87 3.79 3.13 2.17
C MET A 87 4.48 2.05 2.98
N VAL A 88 4.03 0.81 2.79
CA VAL A 88 4.63 -0.41 3.34
C VAL A 88 5.27 -1.19 2.20
N PHE A 89 6.56 -1.46 2.31
CA PHE A 89 7.38 -2.05 1.26
C PHE A 89 7.58 -3.56 1.47
N GLN A 90 7.91 -4.27 0.42
CA GLN A 90 8.32 -5.66 0.42
C GLN A 90 9.51 -5.91 1.37
N ASN A 91 10.52 -5.03 1.39
CA ASN A 91 11.75 -5.16 2.17
C ASN A 91 11.70 -4.50 3.55
N PHE A 92 10.49 -4.33 4.15
CA PHE A 92 10.27 -3.76 5.49
C PHE A 92 10.77 -2.33 5.68
N ASN A 93 11.98 -2.00 5.23
CA ASN A 93 12.66 -0.70 5.30
C ASN A 93 12.71 -0.10 6.72
N LEU A 94 12.85 -0.94 7.75
CA LEU A 94 13.06 -0.49 9.12
C LEU A 94 14.45 0.12 9.28
N PHE A 95 14.57 1.12 10.16
CA PHE A 95 15.85 1.71 10.50
C PHE A 95 16.67 0.70 11.34
N PRO A 96 17.77 0.14 10.82
CA PRO A 96 18.45 -0.99 11.46
C PRO A 96 19.19 -0.64 12.75
N ASN A 97 19.51 0.63 12.92
CA ASN A 97 20.22 1.21 14.07
C ASN A 97 19.29 1.89 15.10
N MET A 98 18.00 1.64 14.99
CA MET A 98 16.97 2.10 15.94
C MET A 98 16.24 0.89 16.50
N THR A 99 15.80 0.98 17.75
CA THR A 99 14.91 -0.02 18.36
C THR A 99 13.55 -0.04 17.63
N ILE A 100 12.75 -1.05 17.90
CA ILE A 100 11.39 -1.14 17.35
C ILE A 100 10.54 0.06 17.80
N LEU A 101 10.62 0.42 19.08
CA LEU A 101 9.91 1.60 19.60
C LEU A 101 10.35 2.88 18.91
N GLU A 102 11.65 3.09 18.73
CA GLU A 102 12.20 4.25 18.03
C GLU A 102 11.76 4.30 16.56
N ASN A 103 11.71 3.16 15.86
CA ASN A 103 11.17 3.09 14.50
C ASN A 103 9.73 3.59 14.39
N LEU A 104 8.89 3.33 15.40
CA LEU A 104 7.49 3.76 15.41
C LEU A 104 7.32 5.23 15.84
N THR A 105 8.19 5.74 16.72
CA THR A 105 7.98 7.04 17.38
C THR A 105 8.68 8.20 16.68
N ILE A 106 9.76 7.96 15.94
CA ILE A 106 10.58 9.04 15.36
C ILE A 106 9.81 9.93 14.40
N ALA A 107 8.98 9.36 13.52
CA ALA A 107 8.24 10.13 12.52
C ALA A 107 7.09 10.95 13.16
N PRO A 108 6.22 10.40 14.03
CA PRO A 108 5.22 11.17 14.74
C PRO A 108 5.81 12.36 15.53
N ILE A 109 6.94 12.16 16.22
CA ILE A 109 7.61 13.22 16.98
C ILE A 109 8.13 14.32 16.06
N LYS A 110 8.87 13.93 14.99
CA LYS A 110 9.56 14.90 14.12
C LYS A 110 8.65 15.60 13.11
N LEU A 111 7.59 14.94 12.64
CA LEU A 111 6.78 15.42 11.52
C LEU A 111 5.37 15.85 11.93
N LYS A 112 4.81 15.29 13.00
CA LYS A 112 3.46 15.65 13.52
C LYS A 112 3.49 16.38 14.85
N ASN A 113 4.66 16.78 15.34
CA ASN A 113 4.87 17.49 16.61
C ASN A 113 4.24 16.78 17.82
N LYS A 114 4.11 15.44 17.76
CA LYS A 114 3.65 14.66 18.92
C LYS A 114 4.71 14.69 20.02
N THR A 115 4.28 14.72 21.27
CA THR A 115 5.20 14.53 22.39
C THR A 115 5.76 13.11 22.39
N LYS A 116 6.86 12.89 23.12
CA LYS A 116 7.44 11.56 23.26
C LYS A 116 6.46 10.59 23.92
N GLU A 117 5.71 11.06 24.90
CA GLU A 117 4.71 10.31 25.66
C GLU A 117 3.55 9.88 24.74
N GLU A 118 2.99 10.80 23.94
CA GLU A 118 1.91 10.49 22.99
C GLU A 118 2.36 9.49 21.93
N ALA A 119 3.54 9.72 21.33
CA ALA A 119 4.08 8.82 20.31
C ALA A 119 4.38 7.42 20.89
N THR A 120 4.90 7.35 22.12
CA THR A 120 5.15 6.08 22.82
C THR A 120 3.86 5.36 23.12
N ALA A 121 2.84 6.05 23.65
CA ALA A 121 1.54 5.44 23.95
C ALA A 121 0.91 4.81 22.69
N LYS A 122 0.90 5.57 21.57
CA LYS A 122 0.41 5.05 20.28
C LYS A 122 1.22 3.89 19.75
N ALA A 123 2.54 3.96 19.84
CA ALA A 123 3.42 2.86 19.42
C ALA A 123 3.16 1.58 20.23
N MET A 124 2.97 1.70 21.55
CA MET A 124 2.67 0.55 22.42
C MET A 124 1.30 -0.05 22.13
N GLU A 125 0.26 0.78 21.87
CA GLU A 125 -1.05 0.32 21.41
C GLU A 125 -0.91 -0.56 20.14
N LEU A 126 -0.19 -0.05 19.13
CA LEU A 126 0.01 -0.74 17.86
C LEU A 126 0.82 -2.02 18.02
N LEU A 127 1.90 -2.02 18.83
CA LEU A 127 2.68 -3.22 19.11
C LEU A 127 1.86 -4.28 19.86
N THR A 128 0.96 -3.85 20.75
CA THR A 128 0.04 -4.76 21.43
C THR A 128 -0.92 -5.42 20.45
N ARG A 129 -1.48 -4.64 19.52
CA ARG A 129 -2.39 -5.14 18.46
C ARG A 129 -1.76 -6.24 17.59
N VAL A 130 -0.45 -6.14 17.31
CA VAL A 130 0.27 -7.13 16.50
C VAL A 130 1.07 -8.16 17.31
N GLY A 131 0.90 -8.20 18.65
CA GLY A 131 1.54 -9.18 19.53
C GLY A 131 3.06 -9.04 19.67
N LEU A 132 3.59 -7.81 19.58
CA LEU A 132 5.04 -7.53 19.60
C LEU A 132 5.47 -6.56 20.70
N THR A 133 4.69 -6.43 21.77
CA THR A 133 4.97 -5.54 22.90
C THR A 133 6.31 -5.85 23.60
N ASP A 134 6.65 -7.12 23.71
CA ASP A 134 7.91 -7.61 24.29
C ASP A 134 9.15 -7.28 23.44
N LYS A 135 8.97 -6.92 22.17
CA LYS A 135 10.04 -6.61 21.21
C LYS A 135 10.36 -5.12 21.11
N LYS A 136 9.71 -4.26 21.89
CA LYS A 136 9.81 -2.78 21.75
C LYS A 136 11.26 -2.25 21.84
N ASP A 137 12.10 -2.86 22.67
CA ASP A 137 13.48 -2.45 22.91
C ASP A 137 14.49 -3.23 22.03
N GLU A 138 14.01 -4.19 21.22
CA GLU A 138 14.84 -4.94 20.29
C GLU A 138 15.16 -4.15 19.03
N TYR A 139 16.22 -4.56 18.31
CA TYR A 139 16.57 -4.02 17.00
C TYR A 139 16.00 -4.92 15.87
N PRO A 140 15.76 -4.36 14.66
CA PRO A 140 15.16 -5.11 13.54
C PRO A 140 15.86 -6.42 13.19
N ASN A 141 17.20 -6.52 13.38
CA ASN A 141 17.97 -7.73 13.09
C ASN A 141 17.65 -8.92 14.03
N LYS A 142 16.94 -8.68 15.13
CA LYS A 142 16.50 -9.71 16.08
C LYS A 142 15.10 -10.25 15.79
N LEU A 143 14.42 -9.71 14.79
CA LEU A 143 13.04 -10.07 14.42
C LEU A 143 13.02 -11.01 13.21
N SER A 144 12.02 -11.90 13.16
CA SER A 144 11.69 -12.67 11.96
C SER A 144 11.16 -11.77 10.83
N GLY A 145 11.07 -12.28 9.60
CA GLY A 145 10.51 -11.55 8.46
C GLY A 145 9.09 -11.04 8.72
N GLY A 146 8.19 -11.92 9.18
CA GLY A 146 6.81 -11.56 9.51
C GLY A 146 6.70 -10.54 10.64
N GLN A 147 7.54 -10.65 11.68
CA GLN A 147 7.63 -9.65 12.75
C GLN A 147 8.07 -8.29 12.22
N LYS A 148 9.12 -8.23 11.36
CA LYS A 148 9.57 -7.00 10.71
C LYS A 148 8.47 -6.35 9.89
N GLN A 149 7.70 -7.15 9.16
CA GLN A 149 6.61 -6.62 8.34
C GLN A 149 5.47 -6.07 9.18
N ARG A 150 5.08 -6.76 10.25
CA ARG A 150 4.09 -6.24 11.20
C ARG A 150 4.56 -4.93 11.85
N VAL A 151 5.84 -4.80 12.20
CA VAL A 151 6.42 -3.54 12.68
C VAL A 151 6.39 -2.46 11.60
N ALA A 152 6.68 -2.78 10.33
CA ALA A 152 6.61 -1.82 9.23
C ALA A 152 5.17 -1.30 9.02
N ILE A 153 4.16 -2.16 9.17
CA ILE A 153 2.75 -1.77 9.17
C ILE A 153 2.44 -0.85 10.37
N CYS A 154 2.87 -1.22 11.58
CA CYS A 154 2.70 -0.38 12.77
C CYS A 154 3.36 0.99 12.61
N ARG A 155 4.55 1.06 11.99
CA ARG A 155 5.23 2.33 11.70
C ARG A 155 4.42 3.22 10.76
N ALA A 156 3.79 2.65 9.73
CA ALA A 156 2.88 3.39 8.87
C ALA A 156 1.66 3.91 9.65
N LEU A 157 1.03 3.06 10.46
CA LEU A 157 -0.14 3.39 11.29
C LEU A 157 0.16 4.43 12.39
N ALA A 158 1.39 4.47 12.92
CA ALA A 158 1.80 5.45 13.92
C ALA A 158 1.73 6.90 13.39
N MET A 159 1.74 7.07 12.07
CA MET A 159 1.53 8.36 11.41
C MET A 159 0.04 8.73 11.27
N GLU A 160 -0.89 7.87 11.68
CA GLU A 160 -2.34 8.09 11.54
C GLU A 160 -2.68 8.56 10.10
N PRO A 161 -2.35 7.74 9.07
CA PRO A 161 -2.56 8.12 7.67
C PRO A 161 -4.01 7.95 7.25
N GLU A 162 -4.41 8.62 6.17
CA GLU A 162 -5.71 8.47 5.53
C GLU A 162 -5.72 7.31 4.53
N ALA A 163 -4.55 6.95 3.98
CA ALA A 163 -4.38 5.79 3.11
C ALA A 163 -3.07 5.05 3.37
N ILE A 164 -3.06 3.74 3.12
CA ILE A 164 -1.85 2.91 3.15
C ILE A 164 -1.68 2.20 1.81
N LEU A 165 -0.49 2.35 1.23
CA LEU A 165 -0.05 1.68 0.02
C LEU A 165 0.81 0.48 0.40
N PHE A 166 0.42 -0.73 -0.01
CA PHE A 166 1.17 -1.97 0.24
C PHE A 166 1.81 -2.46 -1.07
N ASP A 167 3.14 -2.47 -1.14
CA ASP A 167 3.91 -2.94 -2.29
C ASP A 167 4.43 -4.35 -2.01
N GLU A 168 3.66 -5.37 -2.37
CA GLU A 168 3.95 -6.80 -2.20
C GLU A 168 4.40 -7.17 -0.76
N PRO A 169 3.59 -6.89 0.27
CA PRO A 169 4.00 -6.95 1.67
C PRO A 169 4.37 -8.35 2.17
N THR A 170 4.01 -9.41 1.43
CA THR A 170 4.25 -10.82 1.82
C THR A 170 5.33 -11.50 0.99
N SER A 171 5.76 -10.93 -0.15
CA SER A 171 6.62 -11.61 -1.12
C SER A 171 8.07 -11.89 -0.64
N ALA A 172 8.52 -11.21 0.44
CA ALA A 172 9.82 -11.46 1.07
C ALA A 172 9.72 -12.35 2.33
N LEU A 173 8.56 -12.99 2.57
CA LEU A 173 8.29 -13.80 3.75
C LEU A 173 8.30 -15.29 3.44
N ASP A 174 8.70 -16.07 4.44
CA ASP A 174 8.46 -17.52 4.43
C ASP A 174 6.94 -17.80 4.49
N PRO A 175 6.43 -18.85 3.80
CA PRO A 175 4.99 -19.13 3.75
C PRO A 175 4.31 -19.24 5.12
N GLU A 176 5.03 -19.73 6.13
CA GLU A 176 4.52 -19.87 7.50
C GLU A 176 4.23 -18.52 8.18
N MET A 177 4.86 -17.43 7.70
CA MET A 177 4.72 -16.08 8.27
C MET A 177 3.71 -15.20 7.52
N VAL A 178 3.26 -15.62 6.33
CA VAL A 178 2.36 -14.85 5.47
C VAL A 178 1.01 -14.63 6.17
N GLY A 179 0.46 -15.67 6.79
CA GLY A 179 -0.85 -15.61 7.47
C GLY A 179 -0.94 -14.50 8.51
N GLU A 180 0.07 -14.40 9.39
CA GLU A 180 0.11 -13.39 10.46
C GLU A 180 0.10 -11.94 9.94
N VAL A 181 0.72 -11.71 8.78
CA VAL A 181 0.73 -10.38 8.13
C VAL A 181 -0.60 -10.10 7.45
N LEU A 182 -1.18 -11.09 6.77
CA LEU A 182 -2.48 -10.96 6.13
C LEU A 182 -3.59 -10.72 7.15
N ASP A 183 -3.54 -11.35 8.33
CA ASP A 183 -4.52 -11.12 9.40
C ASP A 183 -4.48 -9.66 9.88
N VAL A 184 -3.29 -9.07 10.05
CA VAL A 184 -3.16 -7.64 10.38
C VAL A 184 -3.75 -6.76 9.26
N MET A 185 -3.52 -7.12 7.99
CA MET A 185 -4.07 -6.36 6.85
C MET A 185 -5.59 -6.49 6.74
N LYS A 186 -6.17 -7.66 7.06
CA LYS A 186 -7.64 -7.87 7.13
C LYS A 186 -8.27 -6.99 8.22
N ASP A 187 -7.65 -6.96 9.39
CA ASP A 187 -8.09 -6.09 10.48
C ASP A 187 -8.09 -4.60 10.09
N LEU A 188 -7.10 -4.19 9.28
CA LEU A 188 -7.01 -2.82 8.78
C LEU A 188 -8.10 -2.52 7.75
N ALA A 189 -8.38 -3.44 6.84
CA ALA A 189 -9.47 -3.31 5.87
C ALA A 189 -10.82 -3.06 6.58
N GLY A 190 -11.09 -3.78 7.67
CA GLY A 190 -12.28 -3.57 8.49
C GLY A 190 -12.34 -2.23 9.26
N SER A 191 -11.25 -1.46 9.32
CA SER A 191 -11.18 -0.18 10.05
C SER A 191 -11.63 1.05 9.25
N GLY A 192 -11.91 0.92 7.95
CA GLY A 192 -12.32 2.01 7.07
C GLY A 192 -11.16 2.90 6.58
N ILE A 193 -9.90 2.47 6.74
CA ILE A 193 -8.75 3.15 6.13
C ILE A 193 -8.67 2.80 4.64
N THR A 194 -8.34 3.78 3.79
CA THR A 194 -8.13 3.52 2.36
C THR A 194 -6.89 2.65 2.17
N MET A 195 -7.02 1.55 1.43
CA MET A 195 -5.91 0.62 1.18
C MET A 195 -5.73 0.34 -0.29
N ILE A 196 -4.48 0.39 -0.77
CA ILE A 196 -4.13 -0.01 -2.13
C ILE A 196 -3.02 -1.04 -2.01
N CYS A 197 -3.32 -2.29 -2.36
CA CYS A 197 -2.48 -3.44 -2.12
C CYS A 197 -2.03 -4.09 -3.43
N VAL A 198 -0.76 -3.96 -3.80
CA VAL A 198 -0.16 -4.84 -4.81
C VAL A 198 0.12 -6.17 -4.12
N THR A 199 -0.49 -7.25 -4.61
CA THR A 199 -0.40 -8.56 -3.95
C THR A 199 -0.42 -9.72 -4.93
N HIS A 200 0.20 -10.83 -4.52
CA HIS A 200 0.10 -12.15 -5.14
C HIS A 200 -0.81 -13.10 -4.33
N GLU A 201 -1.36 -12.64 -3.21
CA GLU A 201 -2.25 -13.39 -2.34
C GLU A 201 -3.71 -13.29 -2.84
N MET A 202 -4.09 -14.18 -3.79
CA MET A 202 -5.42 -14.12 -4.42
C MET A 202 -6.56 -14.36 -3.41
N GLY A 203 -6.32 -15.21 -2.40
CA GLY A 203 -7.27 -15.45 -1.30
C GLY A 203 -7.55 -14.17 -0.51
N PHE A 204 -6.51 -13.42 -0.16
CA PHE A 204 -6.63 -12.12 0.51
C PHE A 204 -7.38 -11.11 -0.37
N ALA A 205 -6.98 -10.95 -1.63
CA ALA A 205 -7.64 -10.03 -2.56
C ALA A 205 -9.14 -10.35 -2.71
N ARG A 206 -9.52 -11.63 -2.76
CA ARG A 206 -10.91 -12.07 -2.88
C ARG A 206 -11.74 -11.81 -1.61
N GLU A 207 -11.11 -11.91 -0.44
CA GLU A 207 -11.80 -11.80 0.86
C GLU A 207 -12.03 -10.35 1.28
N VAL A 208 -11.07 -9.45 1.01
CA VAL A 208 -11.05 -8.12 1.64
C VAL A 208 -11.20 -6.96 0.66
N ALA A 209 -10.93 -7.14 -0.63
CA ALA A 209 -10.97 -6.02 -1.56
C ALA A 209 -12.42 -5.65 -1.93
N ASP A 210 -12.70 -4.35 -1.96
CA ASP A 210 -13.93 -3.82 -2.56
C ASP A 210 -13.84 -3.88 -4.08
N ARG A 211 -12.64 -3.65 -4.62
CA ARG A 211 -12.33 -3.69 -6.04
C ARG A 211 -10.99 -4.36 -6.30
N VAL A 212 -10.94 -5.19 -7.35
CA VAL A 212 -9.72 -5.82 -7.86
C VAL A 212 -9.38 -5.24 -9.22
N VAL A 213 -8.11 -4.86 -9.39
CA VAL A 213 -7.58 -4.23 -10.60
C VAL A 213 -6.53 -5.17 -11.21
N PHE A 214 -6.77 -5.62 -12.42
CA PHE A 214 -5.81 -6.43 -13.17
C PHE A 214 -4.95 -5.54 -14.06
N PHE A 215 -3.66 -5.51 -13.77
CA PHE A 215 -2.65 -4.83 -14.59
C PHE A 215 -2.03 -5.81 -15.61
N ASP A 216 -1.98 -5.40 -16.87
CA ASP A 216 -1.22 -6.08 -17.92
C ASP A 216 -0.59 -5.04 -18.84
N GLN A 217 0.68 -5.24 -19.22
CA GLN A 217 1.42 -4.40 -20.17
C GLN A 217 1.31 -2.88 -19.94
N GLY A 218 1.37 -2.46 -18.68
CA GLY A 218 1.37 -1.04 -18.30
C GLY A 218 0.00 -0.35 -18.31
N VAL A 219 -1.09 -1.09 -18.46
CA VAL A 219 -2.46 -0.58 -18.44
C VAL A 219 -3.33 -1.35 -17.44
N ILE A 220 -4.44 -0.76 -17.03
CA ILE A 220 -5.51 -1.47 -16.32
C ILE A 220 -6.32 -2.23 -17.37
N ALA A 221 -6.10 -3.55 -17.43
CA ALA A 221 -6.73 -4.41 -18.44
C ALA A 221 -8.16 -4.84 -18.05
N GLU A 222 -8.43 -4.97 -16.75
CA GLU A 222 -9.78 -5.21 -16.21
C GLU A 222 -9.85 -4.69 -14.77
N CYS A 223 -11.04 -4.24 -14.37
CA CYS A 223 -11.33 -3.80 -13.01
C CYS A 223 -12.78 -4.16 -12.67
N GLY A 224 -13.00 -4.68 -11.48
CA GLY A 224 -14.33 -5.09 -11.01
C GLY A 224 -14.32 -5.52 -9.56
N THR A 225 -15.46 -5.98 -9.08
CA THR A 225 -15.57 -6.63 -7.76
C THR A 225 -14.77 -7.93 -7.73
N PRO A 226 -14.39 -8.44 -6.55
CA PRO A 226 -13.72 -9.74 -6.44
C PRO A 226 -14.47 -10.87 -7.17
N ASP A 227 -15.79 -10.91 -7.07
CA ASP A 227 -16.57 -11.93 -7.74
C ASP A 227 -16.49 -11.83 -9.26
N GLU A 228 -16.57 -10.61 -9.84
CA GLU A 228 -16.41 -10.41 -11.28
C GLU A 228 -15.05 -10.85 -11.77
N ILE A 229 -13.98 -10.48 -11.06
CA ILE A 229 -12.59 -10.75 -11.46
C ILE A 229 -12.22 -12.23 -11.30
N PHE A 230 -12.60 -12.87 -10.20
CA PHE A 230 -12.15 -14.24 -9.90
C PHE A 230 -13.09 -15.33 -10.40
N THR A 231 -14.39 -15.04 -10.64
CA THR A 231 -15.36 -16.06 -11.07
C THR A 231 -15.85 -15.88 -12.50
N ALA A 232 -15.88 -14.64 -12.99
CA ALA A 232 -16.38 -14.31 -14.32
C ALA A 232 -15.48 -13.32 -15.09
N PRO A 233 -14.15 -13.55 -15.16
CA PRO A 233 -13.24 -12.64 -15.84
C PRO A 233 -13.57 -12.52 -17.33
N LYS A 234 -13.62 -11.30 -17.85
CA LYS A 234 -13.97 -11.00 -19.25
C LYS A 234 -12.72 -10.93 -20.13
N ASN A 235 -11.61 -10.43 -19.58
CA ASN A 235 -10.35 -10.27 -20.33
C ASN A 235 -9.65 -11.62 -20.50
N PRO A 236 -9.33 -12.08 -21.73
CA PRO A 236 -8.64 -13.35 -21.97
C PRO A 236 -7.27 -13.47 -21.26
N ARG A 237 -6.54 -12.35 -21.12
CA ARG A 237 -5.26 -12.35 -20.41
C ARG A 237 -5.45 -12.55 -18.91
N LEU A 238 -6.52 -12.00 -18.33
CA LEU A 238 -6.88 -12.25 -16.94
C LEU A 238 -7.25 -13.73 -16.74
N GLN A 239 -8.03 -14.32 -17.64
CA GLN A 239 -8.38 -15.75 -17.59
C GLN A 239 -7.12 -16.62 -17.62
N GLU A 240 -6.19 -16.34 -18.54
CA GLU A 240 -4.90 -17.04 -18.63
C GLU A 240 -4.07 -16.84 -17.35
N PHE A 241 -4.02 -15.64 -16.81
CA PHE A 241 -3.29 -15.34 -15.56
C PHE A 241 -3.86 -16.13 -14.38
N LEU A 242 -5.17 -16.08 -14.18
CA LEU A 242 -5.84 -16.78 -13.08
C LEU A 242 -5.67 -18.30 -13.16
N SER A 243 -5.75 -18.90 -14.35
CA SER A 243 -5.54 -20.33 -14.53
C SER A 243 -4.13 -20.84 -14.14
N LYS A 244 -3.16 -19.92 -13.96
CA LYS A 244 -1.79 -20.26 -13.55
C LYS A 244 -1.53 -20.02 -12.05
N VAL A 245 -2.37 -19.20 -11.39
CA VAL A 245 -2.13 -18.78 -10.01
C VAL A 245 -3.20 -19.30 -9.04
N LEU A 246 -4.35 -19.79 -9.52
CA LEU A 246 -5.39 -20.52 -8.80
C LEU A 246 -5.33 -22.00 -9.10
#